data_a80af8e462ebb92e15c21ddebcdf758a
#
_entry.id   a80af8e462ebb92e15c21ddebcdf758a
#
_cell.length_a   1.000
_cell.length_b   1.000
_cell.length_c   1.000
_cell.angle_alpha   90.00
_cell.angle_beta   90.00
_cell.angle_gamma   90.00
#
_symmetry.space_group_name_H-M   'P 1'
#
loop_
_entity.id
_entity.type
_entity.pdbx_description
1 polymer ?
#
loop_
_entity_poly.entity_id
_entity_poly.type
_entity_poly.pdbx_seq_one_letter_code
_entity_poly.pdbx_strand_id
1 'polypeptide(L)'
;MVYKELRDIAHYHLQHERPGHTLQSAALVHEAYLRLLDQKAGFDAENRAHFLAVASRQMRQILVDYARSRAAAKRGADLRVERTAALALPVERSADLVALDDALNQLSRFDEQQSRIVEMRFFGGLSIEEIGELLGISRSTVKREWNVAKAWLTRQMKRGSHGEAPAMAKD
;
A
#
# COMPACT_ATOMS: atom_id res chain seq x y z
N MET A 1 5.95 -9.47 19.08
CA MET A 1 6.85 -8.72 18.21
C MET A 1 6.11 -8.35 16.91
N VAL A 2 5.72 -9.32 16.11
CA VAL A 2 5.00 -9.16 14.83
C VAL A 2 3.74 -8.27 14.93
N TYR A 3 2.90 -8.45 15.92
CA TYR A 3 1.67 -7.67 16.11
C TYR A 3 1.96 -6.18 16.34
N LYS A 4 3.02 -5.86 17.07
CA LYS A 4 3.44 -4.46 17.31
C LYS A 4 3.86 -3.80 15.99
N GLU A 5 4.66 -4.47 15.17
CA GLU A 5 5.12 -3.96 13.88
C GLU A 5 3.97 -3.72 12.90
N LEU A 6 3.02 -4.66 12.81
CA LEU A 6 1.81 -4.48 12.02
C LEU A 6 0.98 -3.29 12.51
N ARG A 7 0.89 -3.11 13.84
CA ARG A 7 0.19 -1.97 14.42
C ARG A 7 0.88 -0.65 14.09
N ASP A 8 2.21 -0.61 14.13
CA ASP A 8 2.98 0.59 13.81
C ASP A 8 2.82 0.97 12.32
N ILE A 9 2.80 -0.01 11.41
CA ILE A 9 2.50 0.18 9.99
C ILE A 9 1.07 0.71 9.79
N ALA A 10 0.09 0.07 10.41
CA ALA A 10 -1.31 0.48 10.31
C ALA A 10 -1.50 1.89 10.89
N HIS A 11 -0.84 2.19 12.01
CA HIS A 11 -0.86 3.51 12.62
C HIS A 11 -0.25 4.56 11.70
N TYR A 12 0.88 4.28 11.05
CA TYR A 12 1.49 5.17 10.06
C TYR A 12 0.53 5.53 8.93
N HIS A 13 -0.20 4.57 8.40
CA HIS A 13 -1.18 4.81 7.32
C HIS A 13 -2.44 5.55 7.79
N LEU A 14 -2.76 5.44 9.08
CA LEU A 14 -3.96 6.05 9.67
C LEU A 14 -3.68 7.32 10.50
N GLN A 15 -2.41 7.71 10.66
CA GLN A 15 -1.95 8.80 11.55
C GLN A 15 -2.51 10.20 11.24
N HIS A 16 -3.09 10.43 10.07
CA HIS A 16 -3.63 11.73 9.71
C HIS A 16 -5.12 11.85 10.05
N GLU A 17 -5.65 10.97 10.89
CA GLU A 17 -7.03 10.98 11.30
C GLU A 17 -7.21 11.45 12.74
N ARG A 18 -8.40 12.00 13.03
CA ARG A 18 -8.75 12.61 14.32
C ARG A 18 -8.58 11.65 15.51
N PRO A 19 -8.39 12.18 16.77
CA PRO A 19 -8.32 11.34 17.96
C PRO A 19 -9.58 10.49 18.11
N GLY A 20 -9.41 9.15 18.18
CA GLY A 20 -10.52 8.19 18.29
C GLY A 20 -10.37 6.94 17.42
N HIS A 21 -9.39 6.89 16.52
CA HIS A 21 -9.26 5.85 15.50
C HIS A 21 -8.37 4.63 15.88
N THR A 22 -8.10 4.44 17.16
CA THR A 22 -7.32 3.27 17.65
C THR A 22 -7.99 1.94 17.28
N LEU A 23 -9.32 1.92 17.20
CA LEU A 23 -10.10 0.74 16.79
C LEU A 23 -9.92 0.41 15.30
N GLN A 24 -9.69 1.42 14.47
CA GLN A 24 -9.53 1.23 13.02
C GLN A 24 -8.16 0.68 12.67
N SER A 25 -7.10 1.17 13.32
CA SER A 25 -5.77 0.60 13.18
C SER A 25 -5.72 -0.84 13.68
N ALA A 26 -6.40 -1.16 14.78
CA ALA A 26 -6.51 -2.51 15.31
C ALA A 26 -7.24 -3.46 14.34
N ALA A 27 -8.31 -3.01 13.67
CA ALA A 27 -9.05 -3.79 12.69
C ALA A 27 -8.18 -4.10 11.45
N LEU A 28 -7.42 -3.11 10.95
CA LEU A 28 -6.49 -3.29 9.84
C LEU A 28 -5.37 -4.28 10.19
N VAL A 29 -4.81 -4.17 11.39
CA VAL A 29 -3.79 -5.10 11.90
C VAL A 29 -4.35 -6.52 12.00
N HIS A 30 -5.56 -6.65 12.52
CA HIS A 30 -6.22 -7.95 12.67
C HIS A 30 -6.49 -8.62 11.33
N GLU A 31 -7.00 -7.87 10.36
CA GLU A 31 -7.24 -8.36 9.00
C GLU A 31 -5.93 -8.76 8.30
N ALA A 32 -4.88 -7.94 8.41
CA ALA A 32 -3.57 -8.27 7.88
C ALA A 32 -2.99 -9.52 8.52
N TYR A 33 -3.11 -9.65 9.83
CA TYR A 33 -2.65 -10.82 10.57
C TYR A 33 -3.37 -12.10 10.15
N LEU A 34 -4.70 -12.05 9.99
CA LEU A 34 -5.48 -13.20 9.53
C LEU A 34 -5.07 -13.62 8.11
N ARG A 35 -4.91 -12.66 7.20
CA ARG A 35 -4.46 -12.95 5.82
C ARG A 35 -3.04 -13.51 5.78
N LEU A 36 -2.15 -13.09 6.67
CA LEU A 36 -0.81 -13.66 6.81
C LEU A 36 -0.84 -15.11 7.32
N LEU A 37 -1.74 -15.41 8.24
CA LEU A 37 -1.91 -16.77 8.75
C LEU A 37 -2.51 -17.73 7.70
N ASP A 38 -3.43 -17.26 6.87
CA ASP A 38 -4.05 -18.06 5.80
C ASP A 38 -3.06 -18.38 4.67
N GLN A 39 -2.03 -17.57 4.49
CA GLN A 39 -0.96 -17.88 3.54
C GLN A 39 -0.03 -18.93 4.15
N LYS A 40 -0.32 -20.21 3.90
CA LYS A 40 0.52 -21.37 4.26
C LYS A 40 1.90 -21.40 3.60
N ALA A 41 2.29 -20.36 2.86
CA ALA A 41 3.57 -20.26 2.19
C ALA A 41 4.64 -19.86 3.20
N GLY A 42 5.50 -20.82 3.58
CA GLY A 42 6.85 -20.68 4.12
C GLY A 42 7.20 -19.35 4.82
N PHE A 43 6.46 -19.05 5.88
CA PHE A 43 6.65 -17.84 6.65
C PHE A 43 7.91 -18.02 7.49
N ASP A 44 9.02 -17.46 7.06
CA ASP A 44 10.23 -17.35 7.85
C ASP A 44 10.04 -16.21 8.88
N ALA A 45 9.42 -16.58 10.01
CA ALA A 45 9.19 -15.66 11.13
C ALA A 45 10.50 -15.17 11.76
N GLU A 46 11.63 -15.80 11.45
CA GLU A 46 12.95 -15.44 11.97
C GLU A 46 13.54 -14.26 11.17
N ASN A 47 13.11 -14.05 9.93
CA ASN A 47 13.55 -12.93 9.11
C ASN A 47 12.53 -11.77 9.13
N ARG A 48 12.77 -10.81 10.00
CA ARG A 48 11.94 -9.61 10.17
C ARG A 48 11.70 -8.86 8.84
N ALA A 49 12.73 -8.68 8.03
CA ALA A 49 12.63 -7.94 6.78
C ALA A 49 11.75 -8.69 5.75
N HIS A 50 11.89 -10.01 5.65
CA HIS A 50 11.05 -10.84 4.82
C HIS A 50 9.59 -10.79 5.28
N PHE A 51 9.34 -10.88 6.59
CA PHE A 51 8.01 -10.71 7.16
C PHE A 51 7.38 -9.38 6.76
N LEU A 52 8.11 -8.27 6.95
CA LEU A 52 7.60 -6.93 6.63
C LEU A 52 7.35 -6.74 5.13
N ALA A 53 8.13 -7.37 4.26
CA ALA A 53 7.89 -7.34 2.82
C ALA A 53 6.58 -8.05 2.43
N VAL A 54 6.28 -9.20 3.04
CA VAL A 54 5.01 -9.90 2.84
C VAL A 54 3.85 -9.10 3.44
N ALA A 55 4.04 -8.56 4.65
CA ALA A 55 3.05 -7.72 5.32
C ALA A 55 2.73 -6.46 4.53
N SER A 56 3.72 -5.81 3.89
CA SER A 56 3.51 -4.61 3.08
C SER A 56 2.57 -4.88 1.89
N ARG A 57 2.73 -6.02 1.25
CA ARG A 57 1.84 -6.45 0.16
C ARG A 57 0.40 -6.68 0.64
N GLN A 58 0.23 -7.32 1.80
CA GLN A 58 -1.10 -7.54 2.40
C GLN A 58 -1.74 -6.22 2.81
N MET A 59 -0.97 -5.31 3.43
CA MET A 59 -1.46 -3.99 3.81
C MET A 59 -1.92 -3.19 2.58
N ARG A 60 -1.14 -3.22 1.50
CA ARG A 60 -1.55 -2.60 0.23
C ARG A 60 -2.89 -3.15 -0.24
N GLN A 61 -3.05 -4.47 -0.33
CA GLN A 61 -4.29 -5.11 -0.77
C GLN A 61 -5.48 -4.69 0.10
N ILE A 62 -5.34 -4.76 1.42
CA ILE A 62 -6.43 -4.43 2.35
C ILE A 62 -6.87 -2.99 2.19
N LEU A 63 -5.91 -2.05 2.18
CA LEU A 63 -6.19 -0.62 2.05
C LEU A 63 -6.84 -0.29 0.71
N VAL A 64 -6.38 -0.90 -0.37
CA VAL A 64 -6.93 -0.67 -1.73
C VAL A 64 -8.31 -1.29 -1.88
N ASP A 65 -8.52 -2.51 -1.40
CA ASP A 65 -9.83 -3.17 -1.43
C ASP A 65 -10.86 -2.34 -0.65
N TYR A 66 -10.46 -1.82 0.49
CA TYR A 66 -11.29 -0.93 1.28
C TYR A 66 -11.60 0.38 0.54
N ALA A 67 -10.59 1.02 -0.05
CA ALA A 67 -10.76 2.26 -0.80
C ALA A 67 -11.70 2.06 -2.01
N ARG A 68 -11.56 0.95 -2.73
CA ARG A 68 -12.44 0.59 -3.85
C ARG A 68 -13.87 0.31 -3.42
N SER A 69 -14.06 -0.42 -2.32
CA SER A 69 -15.39 -0.71 -1.76
C SER A 69 -16.11 0.57 -1.36
N ARG A 70 -15.39 1.52 -0.76
CA ARG A 70 -15.95 2.81 -0.38
C ARG A 70 -16.33 3.67 -1.59
N ALA A 71 -15.53 3.66 -2.64
CA ALA A 71 -15.84 4.33 -3.89
C ALA A 71 -17.07 3.72 -4.60
N ALA A 72 -17.25 2.40 -4.51
CA ALA A 72 -18.42 1.69 -5.06
C ALA A 72 -19.70 2.00 -4.26
N ALA A 73 -19.63 2.01 -2.92
CA ALA A 73 -20.76 2.35 -2.06
C ALA A 73 -21.30 3.77 -2.34
N LYS A 74 -20.41 4.73 -2.62
CA LYS A 74 -20.81 6.11 -3.00
C LYS A 74 -21.57 6.15 -4.32
N ARG A 75 -21.42 5.16 -5.22
CA ARG A 75 -22.11 5.05 -6.52
C ARG A 75 -23.40 4.23 -6.48
N GLY A 76 -23.90 3.88 -5.30
CA GLY A 76 -25.17 3.16 -5.12
C GLY A 76 -25.10 1.65 -5.29
N ALA A 77 -23.92 1.05 -5.27
CA ALA A 77 -23.75 -0.40 -5.20
C ALA A 77 -23.83 -0.87 -3.74
N ASP A 78 -25.02 -1.30 -3.33
CA ASP A 78 -25.36 -1.79 -2.02
C ASP A 78 -24.72 -3.17 -1.71
N LEU A 79 -24.46 -3.46 -0.41
CA LEU A 79 -24.47 -4.78 0.24
C LEU A 79 -23.17 -5.54 0.55
N ARG A 80 -21.97 -4.99 0.45
CA ARG A 80 -20.77 -5.65 1.03
C ARG A 80 -19.94 -4.81 2.00
N VAL A 81 -20.51 -3.73 2.49
CA VAL A 81 -19.80 -2.73 3.32
C VAL A 81 -19.66 -3.15 4.79
N GLU A 82 -20.41 -4.15 5.26
CA GLU A 82 -20.47 -4.46 6.71
C GLU A 82 -19.17 -5.02 7.32
N ARG A 83 -18.32 -5.70 6.55
CA ARG A 83 -17.07 -6.25 7.10
C ARG A 83 -15.93 -5.25 7.21
N THR A 84 -16.00 -4.16 6.48
CA THR A 84 -14.93 -3.16 6.40
C THR A 84 -15.34 -1.79 6.98
N ALA A 85 -16.50 -1.68 7.58
CA ALA A 85 -17.01 -0.45 8.20
C ALA A 85 -16.13 0.08 9.36
N ALA A 86 -15.23 -0.77 9.88
CA ALA A 86 -14.28 -0.38 10.93
C ALA A 86 -13.13 0.51 10.44
N LEU A 87 -12.88 0.56 9.12
CA LEU A 87 -11.80 1.36 8.51
C LEU A 87 -12.38 2.64 7.88
N ALA A 88 -12.58 3.71 8.64
CA ALA A 88 -13.11 4.97 8.12
C ALA A 88 -11.99 5.86 7.52
N LEU A 89 -11.47 5.50 6.34
CA LEU A 89 -10.59 6.40 5.60
C LEU A 89 -11.40 7.58 5.00
N PRO A 90 -10.87 8.81 4.99
CA PRO A 90 -11.48 9.92 4.25
C PRO A 90 -11.64 9.59 2.76
N VAL A 91 -12.70 10.10 2.14
CA VAL A 91 -13.00 9.82 0.72
C VAL A 91 -11.86 10.22 -0.21
N GLU A 92 -11.22 11.36 0.06
CA GLU A 92 -10.07 11.87 -0.69
C GLU A 92 -8.89 10.90 -0.63
N ARG A 93 -8.56 10.36 0.54
CA ARG A 93 -7.51 9.36 0.72
C ARG A 93 -7.83 8.04 0.04
N SER A 94 -9.09 7.65 0.01
CA SER A 94 -9.51 6.45 -0.71
C SER A 94 -9.26 6.58 -2.22
N ALA A 95 -9.53 7.75 -2.79
CA ALA A 95 -9.22 8.03 -4.19
C ALA A 95 -7.71 8.03 -4.46
N ASP A 96 -6.93 8.63 -3.58
CA ASP A 96 -5.46 8.66 -3.67
C ASP A 96 -4.84 7.28 -3.56
N LEU A 97 -5.35 6.41 -2.69
CA LEU A 97 -4.88 5.02 -2.56
C LEU A 97 -5.18 4.20 -3.81
N VAL A 98 -6.35 4.36 -4.42
CA VAL A 98 -6.68 3.68 -5.68
C VAL A 98 -5.77 4.19 -6.81
N ALA A 99 -5.58 5.50 -6.91
CA ALA A 99 -4.70 6.10 -7.91
C ALA A 99 -3.23 5.64 -7.74
N LEU A 100 -2.77 5.53 -6.49
CA LEU A 100 -1.44 5.00 -6.18
C LEU A 100 -1.32 3.52 -6.57
N ASP A 101 -2.34 2.70 -6.30
CA ASP A 101 -2.35 1.29 -6.67
C ASP A 101 -2.29 1.11 -8.19
N ASP A 102 -3.09 1.87 -8.92
CA ASP A 102 -3.10 1.84 -10.38
C ASP A 102 -1.75 2.28 -10.96
N ALA A 103 -1.15 3.32 -10.40
CA ALA A 103 0.19 3.78 -10.79
C ALA A 103 1.28 2.75 -10.46
N LEU A 104 1.21 2.09 -9.29
CA LEU A 104 2.15 1.02 -8.93
C LEU A 104 2.01 -0.21 -9.84
N ASN A 105 0.80 -0.56 -10.25
CA ASN A 105 0.56 -1.63 -11.21
C ASN A 105 1.13 -1.29 -12.60
N GLN A 106 1.09 -0.02 -13.00
CA GLN A 106 1.76 0.43 -14.21
C GLN A 106 3.29 0.39 -14.05
N LEU A 107 3.82 0.92 -12.95
CA LEU A 107 5.25 0.92 -12.66
C LEU A 107 5.83 -0.50 -12.68
N SER A 108 5.13 -1.47 -12.11
CA SER A 108 5.59 -2.87 -12.06
C SER A 108 5.77 -3.52 -13.43
N ARG A 109 5.11 -3.00 -14.47
CA ARG A 109 5.28 -3.47 -15.85
C ARG A 109 6.56 -2.97 -16.51
N PHE A 110 7.08 -1.86 -16.03
CA PHE A 110 8.32 -1.24 -16.53
C PHE A 110 9.52 -1.57 -15.65
N ASP A 111 9.32 -1.53 -14.34
CA ASP A 111 10.35 -1.77 -13.34
C ASP A 111 9.72 -2.38 -12.07
N GLU A 112 9.75 -3.70 -11.99
CA GLU A 112 9.22 -4.45 -10.86
C GLU A 112 9.99 -4.13 -9.57
N GLN A 113 11.31 -3.92 -9.66
CA GLN A 113 12.14 -3.62 -8.50
C GLN A 113 11.76 -2.28 -7.88
N GLN A 114 11.56 -1.25 -8.69
CA GLN A 114 11.09 0.05 -8.21
C GLN A 114 9.71 -0.06 -7.55
N SER A 115 8.79 -0.79 -8.16
CA SER A 115 7.44 -1.01 -7.58
C SER A 115 7.53 -1.72 -6.22
N ARG A 116 8.37 -2.75 -6.10
CA ARG A 116 8.60 -3.46 -4.83
C ARG A 116 9.23 -2.55 -3.76
N ILE A 117 10.20 -1.73 -4.12
CA ILE A 117 10.81 -0.77 -3.19
C ILE A 117 9.76 0.19 -2.64
N VAL A 118 8.87 0.71 -3.49
CA VAL A 118 7.78 1.60 -3.07
C VAL A 118 6.80 0.87 -2.15
N GLU A 119 6.40 -0.33 -2.51
CA GLU A 119 5.48 -1.15 -1.71
C GLU A 119 6.04 -1.41 -0.31
N MET A 120 7.28 -1.87 -0.22
CA MET A 120 7.94 -2.14 1.08
C MET A 120 8.12 -0.87 1.91
N ARG A 121 8.47 0.25 1.29
CA ARG A 121 8.73 1.49 2.00
C ARG A 121 7.44 2.19 2.41
N PHE A 122 6.47 2.30 1.51
CA PHE A 122 5.22 3.03 1.74
C PHE A 122 4.23 2.22 2.58
N PHE A 123 3.97 0.97 2.22
CA PHE A 123 3.00 0.12 2.91
C PHE A 123 3.61 -0.68 4.07
N GLY A 124 4.89 -1.04 3.96
CA GLY A 124 5.60 -1.84 4.96
C GLY A 124 6.40 -1.05 5.97
N GLY A 125 6.67 0.23 5.72
CA GLY A 125 7.48 1.07 6.60
C GLY A 125 8.94 0.63 6.71
N LEU A 126 9.47 -0.19 5.77
CA LEU A 126 10.84 -0.65 5.80
C LEU A 126 11.81 0.51 5.58
N SER A 127 12.93 0.45 6.27
CA SER A 127 14.07 1.36 6.05
C SER A 127 14.78 1.06 4.73
N ILE A 128 15.59 1.99 4.25
CA ILE A 128 16.43 1.80 3.07
C ILE A 128 17.41 0.64 3.28
N GLU A 129 17.92 0.50 4.49
CA GLU A 129 18.81 -0.57 4.91
C GLU A 129 18.15 -1.93 4.80
N GLU A 130 16.99 -2.10 5.41
CA GLU A 130 16.22 -3.35 5.39
C GLU A 130 15.83 -3.76 3.96
N ILE A 131 15.43 -2.79 3.12
CA ILE A 131 15.13 -3.05 1.71
C ILE A 131 16.40 -3.47 0.95
N GLY A 132 17.53 -2.82 1.22
CA GLY A 132 18.81 -3.16 0.60
C GLY A 132 19.25 -4.58 0.93
N GLU A 133 19.16 -4.98 2.19
CA GLU A 133 19.46 -6.33 2.66
C GLU A 133 18.52 -7.37 2.01
N LEU A 134 17.22 -7.08 1.97
CA LEU A 134 16.22 -7.98 1.43
C LEU A 134 16.36 -8.20 -0.09
N LEU A 135 16.70 -7.16 -0.83
CA LEU A 135 16.85 -7.20 -2.29
C LEU A 135 18.28 -7.50 -2.73
N GLY A 136 19.24 -7.57 -1.81
CA GLY A 136 20.65 -7.78 -2.14
C GLY A 136 21.29 -6.62 -2.93
N ILE A 137 20.84 -5.38 -2.70
CA ILE A 137 21.34 -4.18 -3.39
C ILE A 137 21.84 -3.12 -2.39
N SER A 138 22.68 -2.21 -2.86
CA SER A 138 23.26 -1.18 -2.01
C SER A 138 22.20 -0.17 -1.55
N ARG A 139 22.42 0.44 -0.37
CA ARG A 139 21.58 1.53 0.17
C ARG A 139 21.46 2.70 -0.81
N SER A 140 22.55 3.05 -1.48
CA SER A 140 22.56 4.13 -2.49
C SER A 140 21.68 3.77 -3.69
N THR A 141 21.66 2.51 -4.11
CA THR A 141 20.76 2.02 -5.16
C THR A 141 19.31 2.11 -4.70
N VAL A 142 18.96 1.62 -3.51
CA VAL A 142 17.60 1.73 -2.96
C VAL A 142 17.14 3.19 -2.94
N LYS A 143 17.98 4.09 -2.44
CA LYS A 143 17.67 5.53 -2.35
C LYS A 143 17.43 6.16 -3.73
N ARG A 144 18.25 5.81 -4.71
CA ARG A 144 18.09 6.28 -6.09
C ARG A 144 16.78 5.78 -6.69
N GLU A 145 16.54 4.47 -6.62
CA GLU A 145 15.33 3.84 -7.18
C GLU A 145 14.05 4.37 -6.49
N TRP A 146 14.08 4.56 -5.17
CA TRP A 146 13.00 5.20 -4.44
C TRP A 146 12.68 6.61 -4.95
N ASN A 147 13.71 7.44 -5.14
CA ASN A 147 13.52 8.82 -5.60
C ASN A 147 12.97 8.87 -7.03
N VAL A 148 13.46 8.01 -7.92
CA VAL A 148 12.97 7.90 -9.30
C VAL A 148 11.52 7.43 -9.32
N ALA A 149 11.21 6.36 -8.60
CA ALA A 149 9.85 5.82 -8.51
C ALA A 149 8.88 6.85 -7.93
N LYS A 150 9.26 7.53 -6.85
CA LYS A 150 8.44 8.58 -6.22
C LYS A 150 8.13 9.72 -7.18
N ALA A 151 9.12 10.19 -7.94
CA ALA A 151 8.92 11.26 -8.93
C ALA A 151 7.96 10.81 -10.04
N TRP A 152 8.15 9.60 -10.54
CA TRP A 152 7.29 9.02 -11.58
C TRP A 152 5.84 8.85 -11.10
N LEU A 153 5.64 8.26 -9.92
CA LEU A 153 4.32 8.06 -9.31
C LEU A 153 3.60 9.40 -9.09
N THR A 154 4.29 10.40 -8.56
CA THR A 154 3.72 11.75 -8.37
C THR A 154 3.22 12.33 -9.68
N ARG A 155 3.98 12.15 -10.76
CA ARG A 155 3.60 12.62 -12.10
C ARG A 155 2.38 11.87 -12.64
N GLN A 156 2.32 10.55 -12.47
CA GLN A 156 1.20 9.73 -12.93
C GLN A 156 -0.09 10.04 -12.17
N MET A 157 -0.01 10.18 -10.86
CA MET A 157 -1.17 10.52 -10.03
C MET A 157 -1.74 11.90 -10.38
N LYS A 158 -0.89 12.90 -10.66
CA LYS A 158 -1.34 14.22 -11.14
C LYS A 158 -2.05 14.15 -12.49
N ARG A 159 -1.56 13.33 -13.42
CA ARG A 159 -2.20 13.13 -14.73
C ARG A 159 -3.58 12.49 -14.61
N GLY A 160 -3.71 11.47 -13.75
CA GLY A 160 -4.99 10.82 -13.49
C GLY A 160 -6.04 11.76 -12.88
N SER A 161 -5.60 12.72 -12.08
CA SER A 161 -6.49 13.72 -11.45
C SER A 161 -7.02 14.78 -12.43
N HIS A 162 -6.36 14.98 -13.58
CA HIS A 162 -6.73 16.01 -14.57
C HIS A 162 -7.47 15.47 -15.79
N GLY A 163 -7.85 14.19 -15.81
CA GLY A 163 -8.74 13.62 -16.83
C GLY A 163 -8.27 13.75 -18.28
N GLU A 164 -6.98 13.87 -18.52
CA GLU A 164 -6.44 13.98 -19.88
C GLU A 164 -6.23 12.60 -20.48
N ALA A 165 -7.20 12.18 -21.29
CA ALA A 165 -7.07 11.02 -22.17
C ALA A 165 -5.81 11.19 -23.05
N PRO A 166 -5.02 10.12 -23.29
CA PRO A 166 -3.92 10.19 -24.23
C PRO A 166 -4.49 10.53 -25.60
N ALA A 167 -4.05 11.64 -26.16
CA ALA A 167 -4.28 11.94 -27.58
C ALA A 167 -3.67 10.79 -28.39
N MET A 168 -4.54 9.96 -28.96
CA MET A 168 -4.14 9.01 -29.98
C MET A 168 -3.58 9.84 -31.15
N ALA A 169 -2.29 9.83 -31.31
CA ALA A 169 -1.66 10.28 -32.54
C ALA A 169 -2.18 9.34 -33.65
N LYS A 170 -3.07 9.88 -34.46
CA LYS A 170 -3.32 9.36 -35.80
C LYS A 170 -2.13 9.77 -36.66
N ASP A 171 -1.42 8.79 -37.13
CA ASP A 171 -0.90 8.76 -38.51
C ASP A 171 -0.65 7.29 -38.87
#